data_0cafe8e34b53fc469d72b977e0c32337
#
_entry.id   0cafe8e34b53fc469d72b977e0c32337
#
_cell.length_a   1.000
_cell.length_b   1.000
_cell.length_c   1.000
_cell.angle_alpha   90.00
_cell.angle_beta   90.00
_cell.angle_gamma   90.00
#
_symmetry.space_group_name_H-M   'P 1'
#
loop_
_entity.id
_entity.type
_entity.pdbx_description
1 polymer ?
#
loop_
_entity_poly.entity_id
_entity_poly.type
_entity_poly.pdbx_seq_one_letter_code
_entity_poly.pdbx_strand_id
1 'polypeptide(L)'
;FRRVLFRSQGQQHQLIVGPGKAAQVVDAMRALMTGGETAPTFDDAERTKAQAKAKYKAPMSDALRQLANVFIPLIPAFIASGLITGIINILKRPDIVGNFATQYPNLLGILAIFGSAVFAIMNILVGVNTAKVFGGSLAMGGVMAGILSSPQLAQITLFGEALQPGRGGVIAVLLVVILMCWIEKKLRAVLPGSIELILNPLLTTLITGSVAIVALQPLGGVISEAIAHGASLAIDRGGLLVGAVLSGTFLPLVLTGLHQGLVPIQR
;
A
#
# COMPACT_ATOMS: atom_id res chain seq x y z
N PHE A 1 -36.41 -19.29 22.92
CA PHE A 1 -36.59 -17.82 22.93
C PHE A 1 -35.25 -17.15 22.63
N ARG A 2 -34.97 -16.75 21.36
CA ARG A 2 -33.83 -15.92 21.01
C ARG A 2 -34.20 -14.46 21.29
N ARG A 3 -33.55 -13.86 22.27
CA ARG A 3 -33.75 -12.45 22.63
C ARG A 3 -33.27 -11.55 21.49
N VAL A 4 -34.17 -10.75 20.95
CA VAL A 4 -33.85 -9.60 20.11
C VAL A 4 -33.41 -8.49 21.06
N LEU A 5 -32.18 -8.03 20.94
CA LEU A 5 -31.67 -6.92 21.76
C LEU A 5 -31.91 -5.60 21.02
N PHE A 6 -32.70 -4.75 21.64
CA PHE A 6 -32.96 -3.39 21.20
C PHE A 6 -32.02 -2.42 21.94
N ARG A 7 -31.27 -1.62 21.23
CA ARG A 7 -30.45 -0.57 21.82
C ARG A 7 -30.74 0.75 21.10
N SER A 8 -31.20 1.75 21.85
CA SER A 8 -31.40 3.10 21.35
C SER A 8 -30.39 4.05 22.00
N GLN A 9 -29.70 4.83 21.16
CA GLN A 9 -28.83 5.93 21.59
C GLN A 9 -29.18 7.17 20.78
N GLY A 10 -29.90 8.11 21.39
CA GLY A 10 -30.41 9.30 20.70
C GLY A 10 -31.43 8.95 19.59
N GLN A 11 -31.20 9.45 18.37
CA GLN A 11 -32.04 9.16 17.20
C GLN A 11 -31.64 7.86 16.46
N GLN A 12 -30.63 7.14 16.92
CA GLN A 12 -30.22 5.86 16.33
C GLN A 12 -30.82 4.69 17.10
N HIS A 13 -31.54 3.83 16.38
CA HIS A 13 -32.08 2.58 16.88
C HIS A 13 -31.35 1.41 16.25
N GLN A 14 -30.68 0.59 17.09
CA GLN A 14 -29.99 -0.62 16.63
C GLN A 14 -30.80 -1.86 17.02
N LEU A 15 -31.17 -2.65 16.02
CA LEU A 15 -31.82 -3.94 16.16
C LEU A 15 -30.76 -5.04 15.95
N ILE A 16 -30.38 -5.75 17.03
CA ILE A 16 -29.41 -6.84 16.92
C ILE A 16 -30.17 -8.13 16.70
N VAL A 17 -30.10 -8.63 15.48
CA VAL A 17 -30.69 -9.92 15.08
C VAL A 17 -29.57 -10.91 14.75
N GLY A 18 -29.78 -12.19 15.08
CA GLY A 18 -28.76 -13.20 14.84
C GLY A 18 -28.43 -13.40 13.37
N PRO A 19 -27.27 -14.03 13.04
CA PRO A 19 -26.81 -14.22 11.67
C PRO A 19 -27.87 -14.94 10.82
N GLY A 20 -28.13 -14.45 9.62
CA GLY A 20 -29.09 -14.96 8.66
C GLY A 20 -30.51 -14.36 8.72
N LYS A 21 -30.85 -13.57 9.74
CA LYS A 21 -32.18 -12.93 9.84
C LYS A 21 -32.18 -11.42 9.60
N ALA A 22 -31.02 -10.79 9.49
CA ALA A 22 -30.92 -9.34 9.28
C ALA A 22 -31.60 -8.90 7.97
N ALA A 23 -31.44 -9.64 6.89
CA ALA A 23 -32.08 -9.36 5.62
C ALA A 23 -33.61 -9.46 5.72
N GLN A 24 -34.15 -10.51 6.34
CA GLN A 24 -35.60 -10.72 6.52
C GLN A 24 -36.24 -9.64 7.38
N VAL A 25 -35.55 -9.14 8.40
CA VAL A 25 -36.04 -8.05 9.25
C VAL A 25 -36.04 -6.72 8.49
N VAL A 26 -35.01 -6.47 7.70
CA VAL A 26 -34.94 -5.26 6.83
C VAL A 26 -36.08 -5.30 5.79
N ASP A 27 -36.34 -6.43 5.17
CA ASP A 27 -37.41 -6.58 4.18
C ASP A 27 -38.79 -6.43 4.81
N ALA A 28 -39.01 -6.99 6.01
CA ALA A 28 -40.25 -6.80 6.77
C ALA A 28 -40.47 -5.35 7.22
N MET A 29 -39.40 -4.66 7.66
CA MET A 29 -39.47 -3.23 7.99
C MET A 29 -39.76 -2.38 6.76
N ARG A 30 -39.20 -2.71 5.60
CA ARG A 30 -39.51 -2.02 4.34
C ARG A 30 -40.96 -2.22 3.92
N ALA A 31 -41.49 -3.44 4.01
CA ALA A 31 -42.90 -3.72 3.70
C ALA A 31 -43.85 -2.91 4.59
N LEU A 32 -43.49 -2.62 5.82
CA LEU A 32 -44.26 -1.77 6.74
C LEU A 32 -44.14 -0.26 6.43
N MET A 33 -43.04 0.17 5.82
CA MET A 33 -42.79 1.59 5.47
C MET A 33 -43.31 1.97 4.08
N THR A 34 -43.59 1.02 3.19
CA THR A 34 -44.06 1.24 1.81
C THR A 34 -45.60 1.39 1.68
N GLY A 35 -46.24 2.05 2.64
CA GLY A 35 -47.61 2.49 2.49
C GLY A 35 -47.77 3.81 1.69
N GLY A 36 -46.76 4.28 0.97
CA GLY A 36 -46.88 5.50 0.17
C GLY A 36 -45.55 5.87 -0.49
N GLU A 37 -45.59 5.93 -1.82
CA GLU A 37 -44.64 6.48 -2.78
C GLU A 37 -43.29 5.75 -2.96
N THR A 38 -43.08 5.40 -4.22
CA THR A 38 -41.89 4.74 -4.78
C THR A 38 -40.58 5.51 -4.58
N ALA A 39 -39.88 5.25 -3.50
CA ALA A 39 -38.47 5.57 -3.41
C ALA A 39 -37.67 4.51 -4.23
N PRO A 40 -36.58 4.88 -4.93
CA PRO A 40 -35.78 3.95 -5.71
C PRO A 40 -35.29 2.82 -4.81
N THR A 41 -35.64 1.58 -5.19
CA THR A 41 -35.31 0.39 -4.43
C THR A 41 -33.79 0.21 -4.36
N PHE A 42 -33.28 -0.29 -3.22
CA PHE A 42 -31.87 -0.64 -3.08
C PHE A 42 -31.41 -1.64 -4.17
N ASP A 43 -32.32 -2.39 -4.71
CA ASP A 43 -32.10 -3.30 -5.85
C ASP A 43 -31.70 -2.50 -7.12
N ASP A 44 -32.28 -1.32 -7.34
CA ASP A 44 -31.93 -0.46 -8.46
C ASP A 44 -30.57 0.23 -8.24
N ALA A 45 -30.26 0.56 -7.00
CA ALA A 45 -28.93 1.06 -6.64
C ALA A 45 -27.85 -0.03 -6.71
N GLU A 46 -28.19 -1.27 -6.33
CA GLU A 46 -27.28 -2.41 -6.50
C GLU A 46 -27.16 -2.84 -7.96
N ARG A 47 -28.26 -2.84 -8.72
CA ARG A 47 -28.25 -3.09 -10.17
C ARG A 47 -27.49 -2.01 -10.92
N THR A 48 -27.66 -0.74 -10.56
CA THR A 48 -26.89 0.37 -11.15
C THR A 48 -25.42 0.29 -10.76
N LYS A 49 -25.09 -0.06 -9.50
CA LYS A 49 -23.71 -0.37 -9.08
C LYS A 49 -23.15 -1.60 -9.76
N ALA A 50 -23.94 -2.66 -9.93
CA ALA A 50 -23.52 -3.88 -10.62
C ALA A 50 -23.33 -3.63 -12.12
N GLN A 51 -24.19 -2.84 -12.75
CA GLN A 51 -24.06 -2.44 -14.17
C GLN A 51 -22.89 -1.47 -14.38
N ALA A 52 -22.69 -0.48 -13.50
CA ALA A 52 -21.51 0.37 -13.52
C ALA A 52 -20.21 -0.46 -13.29
N LYS A 53 -20.24 -1.41 -12.36
CA LYS A 53 -19.12 -2.33 -12.09
C LYS A 53 -18.86 -3.31 -13.25
N ALA A 54 -19.90 -3.72 -13.98
CA ALA A 54 -19.76 -4.55 -15.18
C ALA A 54 -19.24 -3.76 -16.39
N LYS A 55 -19.62 -2.49 -16.51
CA LYS A 55 -19.19 -1.60 -17.61
C LYS A 55 -17.74 -1.13 -17.46
N TYR A 56 -17.17 -1.15 -16.23
CA TYR A 56 -15.80 -0.78 -15.90
C TYR A 56 -14.93 -1.96 -15.47
N LYS A 57 -15.24 -3.17 -15.90
CA LYS A 57 -14.36 -4.35 -15.76
C LYS A 57 -13.22 -4.30 -16.78
N ALA A 58 -12.38 -3.28 -16.70
CA ALA A 58 -11.05 -3.38 -17.26
C ALA A 58 -10.13 -4.01 -16.20
N PRO A 59 -9.41 -5.10 -16.50
CA PRO A 59 -8.49 -5.74 -15.53
C PRO A 59 -7.45 -4.75 -14.99
N MET A 60 -7.13 -3.71 -15.74
CA MET A 60 -6.28 -2.60 -15.36
C MET A 60 -6.85 -1.78 -14.19
N SER A 61 -8.17 -1.57 -14.13
CA SER A 61 -8.80 -0.80 -13.04
C SER A 61 -8.77 -1.55 -11.71
N ASP A 62 -8.89 -2.87 -11.73
CA ASP A 62 -8.83 -3.70 -10.52
C ASP A 62 -7.38 -3.79 -9.98
N ALA A 63 -6.38 -3.87 -10.85
CA ALA A 63 -4.98 -3.83 -10.45
C ALA A 63 -4.61 -2.48 -9.83
N LEU A 64 -5.00 -1.37 -10.44
CA LEU A 64 -4.78 -0.02 -9.90
C LEU A 64 -5.48 0.18 -8.56
N ARG A 65 -6.69 -0.35 -8.40
CA ARG A 65 -7.42 -0.28 -7.12
C ARG A 65 -6.74 -1.10 -6.04
N GLN A 66 -6.22 -2.29 -6.36
CA GLN A 66 -5.46 -3.10 -5.40
C GLN A 66 -4.17 -2.39 -5.00
N LEU A 67 -3.45 -1.79 -5.94
CA LEU A 67 -2.28 -0.97 -5.64
C LEU A 67 -2.65 0.20 -4.72
N ALA A 68 -3.70 0.95 -5.03
CA ALA A 68 -4.16 2.04 -4.18
C ALA A 68 -4.46 1.56 -2.75
N ASN A 69 -5.10 0.39 -2.59
CA ASN A 69 -5.40 -0.20 -1.28
C ASN A 69 -4.14 -0.55 -0.46
N VAL A 70 -3.00 -0.81 -1.11
CA VAL A 70 -1.71 -0.99 -0.44
C VAL A 70 -1.20 0.32 0.15
N PHE A 71 -1.37 1.45 -0.57
CA PHE A 71 -0.79 2.73 -0.18
C PHE A 71 -1.70 3.60 0.70
N ILE A 72 -3.03 3.50 0.56
CA ILE A 72 -3.99 4.28 1.35
C ILE A 72 -3.71 4.24 2.86
N PRO A 73 -3.41 3.10 3.50
CA PRO A 73 -3.10 3.05 4.93
C PRO A 73 -1.82 3.79 5.32
N LEU A 74 -0.93 4.06 4.36
CA LEU A 74 0.35 4.75 4.58
C LEU A 74 0.23 6.28 4.49
N ILE A 75 -0.86 6.80 3.91
CA ILE A 75 -1.06 8.24 3.70
C ILE A 75 -0.89 9.07 4.98
N PRO A 76 -1.49 8.72 6.14
CA PRO A 76 -1.31 9.51 7.36
C PRO A 76 0.15 9.60 7.81
N ALA A 77 0.91 8.52 7.65
CA ALA A 77 2.33 8.48 7.99
C ALA A 77 3.17 9.35 7.05
N PHE A 78 2.86 9.36 5.74
CA PHE A 78 3.50 10.26 4.78
C PHE A 78 3.18 11.72 5.05
N ILE A 79 1.94 12.05 5.41
CA ILE A 79 1.55 13.43 5.77
C ILE A 79 2.33 13.89 6.98
N ALA A 80 2.39 13.08 8.06
CA ALA A 80 3.14 13.42 9.27
C ALA A 80 4.63 13.65 8.95
N SER A 81 5.25 12.72 8.22
CA SER A 81 6.65 12.81 7.81
C SER A 81 6.93 14.04 6.96
N GLY A 82 6.06 14.34 5.98
CA GLY A 82 6.16 15.51 5.11
C GLY A 82 6.04 16.82 5.88
N LEU A 83 5.09 16.93 6.80
CA LEU A 83 4.92 18.12 7.65
C LEU A 83 6.12 18.35 8.55
N ILE A 84 6.66 17.31 9.21
CA ILE A 84 7.85 17.39 10.04
C ILE A 84 9.05 17.86 9.20
N THR A 85 9.24 17.27 8.03
CA THR A 85 10.32 17.65 7.10
C THR A 85 10.15 19.10 6.64
N GLY A 86 8.93 19.54 6.36
CA GLY A 86 8.62 20.93 6.03
C GLY A 86 9.00 21.90 7.15
N ILE A 87 8.67 21.58 8.41
CA ILE A 87 9.06 22.36 9.59
C ILE A 87 10.59 22.43 9.71
N ILE A 88 11.28 21.30 9.54
CA ILE A 88 12.75 21.27 9.59
C ILE A 88 13.35 22.19 8.52
N ASN A 89 12.82 22.17 7.30
CA ASN A 89 13.30 23.03 6.22
C ASN A 89 13.12 24.52 6.52
N ILE A 90 12.04 24.90 7.23
CA ILE A 90 11.83 26.27 7.71
C ILE A 90 12.86 26.62 8.80
N LEU A 91 13.05 25.71 9.77
CA LEU A 91 14.00 25.91 10.88
C LEU A 91 15.48 25.96 10.44
N LYS A 92 15.79 25.41 9.27
CA LYS A 92 17.13 25.48 8.66
C LYS A 92 17.38 26.77 7.90
N ARG A 93 16.37 27.61 7.68
CA ARG A 93 16.51 28.86 6.93
C ARG A 93 16.93 30.01 7.83
N PRO A 94 18.18 30.55 7.66
CA PRO A 94 18.64 31.68 8.45
C PRO A 94 17.80 32.95 8.25
N ASP A 95 17.26 33.12 7.05
CA ASP A 95 16.46 34.30 6.66
C ASP A 95 15.12 34.37 7.44
N ILE A 96 14.63 33.24 7.99
CA ILE A 96 13.34 33.17 8.68
C ILE A 96 13.52 33.09 10.19
N VAL A 97 14.42 32.23 10.66
CA VAL A 97 14.58 31.89 12.09
C VAL A 97 15.99 32.20 12.63
N GLY A 98 16.81 32.95 11.87
CA GLY A 98 18.16 33.27 12.26
C GLY A 98 19.05 32.03 12.44
N ASN A 99 19.91 32.05 13.45
CA ASN A 99 20.89 30.99 13.68
C ASN A 99 20.34 29.75 14.43
N PHE A 100 19.03 29.48 14.34
CA PHE A 100 18.40 28.40 15.07
C PHE A 100 19.04 27.03 14.79
N ALA A 101 19.39 26.77 13.53
CA ALA A 101 20.00 25.50 13.12
C ALA A 101 21.35 25.23 13.76
N THR A 102 22.16 26.30 13.96
CA THR A 102 23.47 26.20 14.62
C THR A 102 23.35 26.16 16.13
N GLN A 103 22.32 26.79 16.69
CA GLN A 103 22.07 26.82 18.13
C GLN A 103 21.48 25.52 18.67
N TYR A 104 20.65 24.81 17.87
CA TYR A 104 19.96 23.61 18.30
C TYR A 104 20.14 22.44 17.32
N PRO A 105 21.39 22.00 17.02
CA PRO A 105 21.63 20.94 16.01
C PRO A 105 21.05 19.61 16.41
N ASN A 106 21.08 19.25 17.70
CA ASN A 106 20.53 17.99 18.19
C ASN A 106 19.00 17.90 18.06
N LEU A 107 18.30 19.02 18.31
CA LEU A 107 16.84 19.07 18.12
C LEU A 107 16.47 18.85 16.66
N LEU A 108 17.17 19.51 15.74
CA LEU A 108 16.96 19.29 14.30
C LEU A 108 17.30 17.87 13.88
N GLY A 109 18.34 17.25 14.46
CA GLY A 109 18.68 15.86 14.25
C GLY A 109 17.55 14.92 14.67
N ILE A 110 16.97 15.12 15.84
CA ILE A 110 15.84 14.33 16.33
C ILE A 110 14.61 14.49 15.43
N LEU A 111 14.27 15.71 15.06
CA LEU A 111 13.17 15.99 14.14
C LEU A 111 13.42 15.35 12.77
N ALA A 112 14.65 15.34 12.28
CA ALA A 112 15.02 14.69 11.02
C ALA A 112 14.80 13.19 11.07
N ILE A 113 15.07 12.52 12.20
CA ILE A 113 14.75 11.11 12.41
C ILE A 113 13.24 10.89 12.32
N PHE A 114 12.44 11.73 12.98
CA PHE A 114 10.96 11.61 12.91
C PHE A 114 10.45 11.83 11.47
N GLY A 115 10.97 12.84 10.77
CA GLY A 115 10.58 13.14 9.39
C GLY A 115 10.98 12.06 8.38
N SER A 116 12.07 11.31 8.62
CA SER A 116 12.57 10.27 7.71
C SER A 116 12.13 8.85 8.07
N ALA A 117 11.57 8.62 9.26
CA ALA A 117 11.28 7.28 9.78
C ALA A 117 10.40 6.45 8.84
N VAL A 118 9.34 7.04 8.29
CA VAL A 118 8.42 6.35 7.37
C VAL A 118 9.17 5.87 6.11
N PHE A 119 10.05 6.69 5.56
CA PHE A 119 10.80 6.34 4.35
C PHE A 119 11.84 5.25 4.61
N ALA A 120 12.43 5.23 5.80
CA ALA A 120 13.40 4.21 6.20
C ALA A 120 12.80 2.78 6.23
N ILE A 121 11.54 2.66 6.64
CA ILE A 121 10.84 1.36 6.75
C ILE A 121 9.76 1.16 5.67
N MET A 122 9.73 2.01 4.65
CA MET A 122 8.64 2.04 3.68
C MET A 122 8.46 0.70 2.94
N ASN A 123 9.55 0.06 2.54
CA ASN A 123 9.49 -1.25 1.89
C ASN A 123 8.79 -2.28 2.78
N ILE A 124 9.06 -2.27 4.09
CA ILE A 124 8.44 -3.18 5.06
C ILE A 124 6.95 -2.88 5.18
N LEU A 125 6.58 -1.61 5.31
CA LEU A 125 5.18 -1.19 5.40
C LEU A 125 4.38 -1.56 4.14
N VAL A 126 4.98 -1.35 2.96
CA VAL A 126 4.38 -1.78 1.69
C VAL A 126 4.25 -3.29 1.62
N GLY A 127 5.27 -4.04 2.04
CA GLY A 127 5.23 -5.50 2.08
C GLY A 127 4.08 -6.03 2.96
N VAL A 128 3.93 -5.50 4.16
CA VAL A 128 2.84 -5.84 5.08
C VAL A 128 1.47 -5.53 4.47
N ASN A 129 1.30 -4.33 3.91
CA ASN A 129 0.01 -3.93 3.31
C ASN A 129 -0.30 -4.72 2.04
N THR A 130 0.71 -5.05 1.22
CA THR A 130 0.53 -5.91 0.05
C THR A 130 0.05 -7.30 0.47
N ALA A 131 0.67 -7.91 1.49
CA ALA A 131 0.20 -9.18 2.02
C ALA A 131 -1.24 -9.10 2.52
N LYS A 132 -1.63 -8.00 3.18
CA LYS A 132 -3.01 -7.75 3.62
C LYS A 132 -3.99 -7.71 2.45
N VAL A 133 -3.67 -6.96 1.39
CA VAL A 133 -4.53 -6.79 0.21
C VAL A 133 -4.67 -8.09 -0.58
N PHE A 134 -3.58 -8.85 -0.71
CA PHE A 134 -3.57 -10.11 -1.45
C PHE A 134 -3.89 -11.34 -0.59
N GLY A 135 -4.22 -11.13 0.71
CA GLY A 135 -4.71 -12.20 1.61
C GLY A 135 -3.64 -13.24 1.98
N GLY A 136 -2.40 -12.79 2.15
CA GLY A 136 -1.29 -13.56 2.72
C GLY A 136 -1.00 -13.17 4.16
N SER A 137 0.01 -13.80 4.76
CA SER A 137 0.49 -13.47 6.10
C SER A 137 1.19 -12.10 6.12
N LEU A 138 0.69 -11.17 6.97
CA LEU A 138 1.25 -9.82 7.10
C LEU A 138 2.73 -9.85 7.53
N ALA A 139 3.05 -10.70 8.51
CA ALA A 139 4.40 -10.85 9.00
C ALA A 139 5.35 -11.32 7.89
N MET A 140 4.92 -12.28 7.08
CA MET A 140 5.70 -12.80 5.96
C MET A 140 5.92 -11.74 4.88
N GLY A 141 4.91 -10.89 4.61
CA GLY A 141 5.06 -9.74 3.72
C GLY A 141 6.14 -8.77 4.18
N GLY A 142 6.19 -8.48 5.48
CA GLY A 142 7.26 -7.69 6.09
C GLY A 142 8.64 -8.37 6.00
N VAL A 143 8.70 -9.68 6.24
CA VAL A 143 9.94 -10.47 6.13
C VAL A 143 10.48 -10.45 4.71
N MET A 144 9.65 -10.64 3.68
CA MET A 144 10.08 -10.56 2.28
C MET A 144 10.67 -9.19 1.93
N ALA A 145 10.01 -8.12 2.35
CA ALA A 145 10.52 -6.77 2.16
C ALA A 145 11.85 -6.53 2.91
N GLY A 146 11.97 -7.09 4.12
CA GLY A 146 13.21 -7.07 4.92
C GLY A 146 14.36 -7.78 4.22
N ILE A 147 14.13 -8.95 3.64
CA ILE A 147 15.13 -9.68 2.86
C ILE A 147 15.65 -8.84 1.69
N LEU A 148 14.73 -8.24 0.90
CA LEU A 148 15.10 -7.40 -0.24
C LEU A 148 15.89 -6.14 0.15
N SER A 149 15.63 -5.60 1.34
CA SER A 149 16.26 -4.39 1.85
C SER A 149 17.49 -4.67 2.73
N SER A 150 17.85 -5.94 2.93
CA SER A 150 18.95 -6.33 3.81
C SER A 150 20.30 -5.79 3.33
N PRO A 151 21.03 -5.02 4.15
CA PRO A 151 22.38 -4.54 3.79
C PRO A 151 23.38 -5.66 3.50
N GLN A 152 23.14 -6.85 4.05
CA GLN A 152 24.00 -8.03 3.83
C GLN A 152 24.02 -8.50 2.37
N LEU A 153 23.00 -8.17 1.58
CA LEU A 153 22.96 -8.46 0.15
C LEU A 153 24.16 -7.86 -0.60
N ALA A 154 24.63 -6.68 -0.18
CA ALA A 154 25.77 -6.02 -0.81
C ALA A 154 27.10 -6.82 -0.72
N GLN A 155 27.16 -7.79 0.20
CA GLN A 155 28.32 -8.67 0.37
C GLN A 155 28.26 -9.94 -0.47
N ILE A 156 27.13 -10.17 -1.16
CA ILE A 156 26.87 -11.37 -1.95
C ILE A 156 27.01 -11.05 -3.42
N THR A 157 27.81 -11.83 -4.13
CA THR A 157 27.95 -11.75 -5.58
C THR A 157 27.18 -12.90 -6.22
N LEU A 158 26.28 -12.60 -7.14
CA LEU A 158 25.50 -13.59 -7.87
C LEU A 158 25.73 -13.38 -9.37
N PHE A 159 26.07 -14.42 -10.11
CA PHE A 159 26.35 -14.35 -11.57
C PHE A 159 27.41 -13.30 -11.95
N GLY A 160 28.35 -12.98 -11.05
CA GLY A 160 29.42 -12.01 -11.29
C GLY A 160 29.07 -10.56 -10.96
N GLU A 161 27.83 -10.28 -10.52
CA GLU A 161 27.40 -8.96 -10.08
C GLU A 161 27.14 -8.96 -8.58
N ALA A 162 27.54 -7.88 -7.89
CA ALA A 162 27.19 -7.66 -6.48
C ALA A 162 25.70 -7.32 -6.36
N LEU A 163 25.02 -7.99 -5.43
CA LEU A 163 23.62 -7.70 -5.16
C LEU A 163 23.45 -6.32 -4.53
N GLN A 164 22.45 -5.60 -4.92
CA GLN A 164 22.17 -4.26 -4.40
C GLN A 164 20.95 -4.31 -3.46
N PRO A 165 21.14 -3.97 -2.15
CA PRO A 165 20.03 -3.88 -1.21
C PRO A 165 18.96 -2.90 -1.72
N GLY A 166 17.69 -3.30 -1.69
CA GLY A 166 16.58 -2.45 -2.08
C GLY A 166 16.45 -2.17 -3.57
N ARG A 167 17.22 -2.83 -4.45
CA ARG A 167 17.09 -2.69 -5.92
C ARG A 167 15.64 -2.97 -6.35
N GLY A 168 15.09 -2.09 -7.18
CA GLY A 168 13.69 -2.15 -7.59
C GLY A 168 12.70 -1.56 -6.57
N GLY A 169 13.17 -1.17 -5.38
CA GLY A 169 12.37 -0.45 -4.38
C GLY A 169 11.01 -1.08 -4.11
N VAL A 170 9.99 -0.24 -4.05
CA VAL A 170 8.60 -0.63 -3.78
C VAL A 170 8.04 -1.59 -4.83
N ILE A 171 8.44 -1.46 -6.11
CA ILE A 171 7.95 -2.30 -7.20
C ILE A 171 8.42 -3.75 -7.00
N ALA A 172 9.69 -3.95 -6.67
CA ALA A 172 10.21 -5.28 -6.37
C ALA A 172 9.49 -5.89 -5.17
N VAL A 173 9.26 -5.12 -4.10
CA VAL A 173 8.52 -5.58 -2.92
C VAL A 173 7.10 -6.02 -3.26
N LEU A 174 6.37 -5.22 -4.06
CA LEU A 174 5.02 -5.58 -4.53
C LEU A 174 5.02 -6.93 -5.26
N LEU A 175 5.91 -7.10 -6.25
CA LEU A 175 6.00 -8.32 -7.03
C LEU A 175 6.33 -9.54 -6.16
N VAL A 176 7.32 -9.39 -5.28
CA VAL A 176 7.77 -10.47 -4.38
C VAL A 176 6.67 -10.87 -3.40
N VAL A 177 5.97 -9.91 -2.81
CA VAL A 177 4.93 -10.22 -1.82
C VAL A 177 3.67 -10.79 -2.48
N ILE A 178 3.33 -10.37 -3.70
CA ILE A 178 2.25 -10.99 -4.47
C ILE A 178 2.59 -12.46 -4.76
N LEU A 179 3.82 -12.75 -5.21
CA LEU A 179 4.28 -14.12 -5.41
C LEU A 179 4.28 -14.92 -4.10
N MET A 180 4.75 -14.33 -3.01
CA MET A 180 4.72 -14.93 -1.68
C MET A 180 3.29 -15.34 -1.28
N CYS A 181 2.31 -14.45 -1.44
CA CYS A 181 0.92 -14.75 -1.11
C CYS A 181 0.37 -15.91 -1.95
N TRP A 182 0.76 -15.99 -3.22
CA TRP A 182 0.36 -17.08 -4.10
C TRP A 182 0.99 -18.41 -3.66
N ILE A 183 2.30 -18.45 -3.36
CA ILE A 183 3.01 -19.64 -2.89
C ILE A 183 2.45 -20.08 -1.54
N GLU A 184 2.28 -19.16 -0.57
CA GLU A 184 1.71 -19.44 0.74
C GLU A 184 0.35 -20.12 0.64
N LYS A 185 -0.54 -19.61 -0.21
CA LYS A 185 -1.87 -20.20 -0.44
C LYS A 185 -1.80 -21.60 -1.07
N LYS A 186 -0.88 -21.80 -2.01
CA LYS A 186 -0.66 -23.12 -2.64
C LYS A 186 -0.12 -24.13 -1.64
N LEU A 187 0.88 -23.75 -0.83
CA LEU A 187 1.42 -24.62 0.19
C LEU A 187 0.39 -24.98 1.26
N ARG A 188 -0.43 -24.01 1.68
CA ARG A 188 -1.54 -24.24 2.62
C ARG A 188 -2.55 -25.28 2.11
N ALA A 189 -2.78 -25.34 0.81
CA ALA A 189 -3.71 -26.30 0.20
C ALA A 189 -3.11 -27.73 0.09
N VAL A 190 -1.79 -27.87 0.16
CA VAL A 190 -1.09 -29.15 -0.06
C VAL A 190 -0.56 -29.73 1.25
N LEU A 191 -0.18 -28.91 2.21
CA LEU A 191 0.43 -29.35 3.46
C LEU A 191 -0.64 -29.87 4.44
N PRO A 192 -0.38 -31.01 5.13
CA PRO A 192 -1.22 -31.47 6.23
C PRO A 192 -1.20 -30.46 7.39
N GLY A 193 -2.37 -30.19 7.99
CA GLY A 193 -2.51 -29.18 9.04
C GLY A 193 -1.57 -29.32 10.24
N SER A 194 -1.15 -30.56 10.56
CA SER A 194 -0.22 -30.81 11.66
C SER A 194 1.18 -30.19 11.49
N ILE A 195 1.64 -30.03 10.25
CA ILE A 195 2.98 -29.51 9.94
C ILE A 195 2.93 -28.18 9.17
N GLU A 196 1.74 -27.75 8.74
CA GLU A 196 1.52 -26.52 7.97
C GLU A 196 2.11 -25.30 8.69
N LEU A 197 1.91 -25.19 9.99
CA LEU A 197 2.33 -24.04 10.79
C LEU A 197 3.85 -23.78 10.71
N ILE A 198 4.64 -24.84 10.55
CA ILE A 198 6.10 -24.76 10.50
C ILE A 198 6.62 -24.77 9.06
N LEU A 199 6.12 -25.71 8.24
CA LEU A 199 6.63 -25.90 6.89
C LEU A 199 6.15 -24.81 5.91
N ASN A 200 4.96 -24.30 6.09
CA ASN A 200 4.43 -23.27 5.17
C ASN A 200 5.28 -22.00 5.20
N PRO A 201 5.52 -21.30 6.34
CA PRO A 201 6.37 -20.13 6.37
C PRO A 201 7.83 -20.43 5.96
N LEU A 202 8.37 -21.60 6.34
CA LEU A 202 9.73 -22.00 5.96
C LEU A 202 9.87 -22.12 4.44
N LEU A 203 9.02 -22.93 3.80
CA LEU A 203 9.09 -23.16 2.36
C LEU A 203 8.73 -21.90 1.57
N THR A 204 7.72 -21.14 2.03
CA THR A 204 7.36 -19.86 1.42
C THR A 204 8.55 -18.90 1.42
N THR A 205 9.26 -18.77 2.55
CA THR A 205 10.43 -17.90 2.65
C THR A 205 11.55 -18.35 1.73
N LEU A 206 11.89 -19.64 1.75
CA LEU A 206 12.97 -20.17 0.93
C LEU A 206 12.67 -20.02 -0.57
N ILE A 207 11.51 -20.46 -1.01
CA ILE A 207 11.14 -20.42 -2.42
C ILE A 207 10.99 -18.98 -2.90
N THR A 208 10.18 -18.18 -2.20
CA THR A 208 9.95 -16.79 -2.59
C THR A 208 11.21 -15.95 -2.48
N GLY A 209 11.99 -16.11 -1.41
CA GLY A 209 13.24 -15.38 -1.20
C GLY A 209 14.27 -15.67 -2.27
N SER A 210 14.43 -16.94 -2.66
CA SER A 210 15.33 -17.31 -3.75
C SER A 210 14.88 -16.70 -5.09
N VAL A 211 13.60 -16.82 -5.44
CA VAL A 211 13.07 -16.23 -6.67
C VAL A 211 13.13 -14.69 -6.62
N ALA A 212 12.93 -14.11 -5.44
CA ALA A 212 13.00 -12.67 -5.25
C ALA A 212 14.39 -12.11 -5.58
N ILE A 213 15.43 -12.72 -5.04
CA ILE A 213 16.81 -12.25 -5.23
C ILE A 213 17.27 -12.49 -6.67
N VAL A 214 16.99 -13.69 -7.22
CA VAL A 214 17.50 -14.09 -8.53
C VAL A 214 16.77 -13.42 -9.70
N ALA A 215 15.45 -13.26 -9.59
CA ALA A 215 14.61 -12.84 -10.70
C ALA A 215 13.84 -11.53 -10.44
N LEU A 216 13.10 -11.45 -9.33
CA LEU A 216 12.15 -10.36 -9.16
C LEU A 216 12.81 -9.04 -8.76
N GLN A 217 13.91 -9.08 -8.01
CA GLN A 217 14.64 -7.87 -7.65
C GLN A 217 15.32 -7.22 -8.88
N PRO A 218 16.06 -7.95 -9.74
CA PRO A 218 16.54 -7.41 -11.00
C PRO A 218 15.42 -6.89 -11.91
N LEU A 219 14.32 -7.65 -12.05
CA LEU A 219 13.18 -7.25 -12.86
C LEU A 219 12.54 -5.96 -12.33
N GLY A 220 12.32 -5.86 -11.02
CA GLY A 220 11.83 -4.66 -10.38
C GLY A 220 12.77 -3.46 -10.58
N GLY A 221 14.10 -3.71 -10.58
CA GLY A 221 15.11 -2.71 -10.91
C GLY A 221 14.95 -2.16 -12.33
N VAL A 222 14.88 -3.03 -13.32
CA VAL A 222 14.69 -2.64 -14.72
C VAL A 222 13.40 -1.83 -14.93
N ILE A 223 12.31 -2.24 -14.30
CA ILE A 223 11.03 -1.51 -14.37
C ILE A 223 11.17 -0.12 -13.73
N SER A 224 11.78 -0.04 -12.54
CA SER A 224 12.00 1.23 -11.84
C SER A 224 12.88 2.17 -12.65
N GLU A 225 13.97 1.67 -13.21
CA GLU A 225 14.90 2.42 -14.06
C GLU A 225 14.21 2.92 -15.34
N ALA A 226 13.39 2.08 -15.98
CA ALA A 226 12.63 2.46 -17.17
C ALA A 226 11.63 3.60 -16.87
N ILE A 227 10.93 3.53 -15.72
CA ILE A 227 10.00 4.59 -15.28
C ILE A 227 10.77 5.88 -14.99
N ALA A 228 11.88 5.80 -14.25
CA ALA A 228 12.72 6.96 -13.92
C ALA A 228 13.29 7.61 -15.17
N HIS A 229 13.82 6.80 -16.11
CA HIS A 229 14.34 7.31 -17.38
C HIS A 229 13.26 7.97 -18.24
N GLY A 230 12.08 7.35 -18.34
CA GLY A 230 10.94 7.93 -19.05
C GLY A 230 10.51 9.28 -18.45
N ALA A 231 10.47 9.39 -17.13
CA ALA A 231 10.13 10.64 -16.45
C ALA A 231 11.22 11.72 -16.68
N SER A 232 12.51 11.35 -16.59
CA SER A 232 13.62 12.26 -16.88
C SER A 232 13.55 12.80 -18.31
N LEU A 233 13.39 11.92 -19.29
CA LEU A 233 13.25 12.34 -20.70
C LEU A 233 12.05 13.27 -20.92
N ALA A 234 10.94 13.01 -20.21
CA ALA A 234 9.77 13.87 -20.30
C ALA A 234 10.04 15.26 -19.74
N ILE A 235 10.75 15.38 -18.63
CA ILE A 235 11.13 16.65 -18.00
C ILE A 235 12.12 17.40 -18.91
N ASP A 236 13.17 16.71 -19.39
CA ASP A 236 14.24 17.32 -20.20
C ASP A 236 13.70 17.88 -21.54
N ARG A 237 12.74 17.19 -22.17
CA ARG A 237 12.16 17.62 -23.44
C ARG A 237 10.98 18.58 -23.29
N GLY A 238 10.23 18.47 -22.22
CA GLY A 238 8.98 19.22 -22.02
C GLY A 238 9.11 20.48 -21.17
N GLY A 239 10.26 20.70 -20.52
CA GLY A 239 10.55 21.88 -19.74
C GLY A 239 9.45 22.26 -18.73
N LEU A 240 9.08 23.54 -18.70
CA LEU A 240 8.10 24.10 -17.76
C LEU A 240 6.71 23.45 -17.85
N LEU A 241 6.24 23.13 -19.06
CA LEU A 241 4.91 22.54 -19.27
C LEU A 241 4.82 21.13 -18.68
N VAL A 242 5.82 20.29 -18.94
CA VAL A 242 5.85 18.93 -18.39
C VAL A 242 6.07 18.96 -16.89
N GLY A 243 6.92 19.90 -16.39
CA GLY A 243 7.08 20.14 -14.96
C GLY A 243 5.76 20.50 -14.27
N ALA A 244 4.97 21.38 -14.88
CA ALA A 244 3.65 21.77 -14.35
C ALA A 244 2.65 20.60 -14.34
N VAL A 245 2.61 19.81 -15.42
CA VAL A 245 1.76 18.61 -15.49
C VAL A 245 2.18 17.56 -14.49
N LEU A 246 3.48 17.28 -14.37
CA LEU A 246 4.01 16.32 -13.39
C LEU A 246 3.74 16.78 -11.95
N SER A 247 3.90 18.08 -11.65
CA SER A 247 3.57 18.63 -10.33
C SER A 247 2.06 18.54 -10.04
N GLY A 248 1.21 18.81 -11.03
CA GLY A 248 -0.24 18.69 -10.91
C GLY A 248 -0.73 17.24 -10.78
N THR A 249 -0.06 16.30 -11.42
CA THR A 249 -0.35 14.87 -11.35
C THR A 249 0.39 14.16 -10.22
N PHE A 250 1.29 14.84 -9.52
CA PHE A 250 2.09 14.25 -8.45
C PHE A 250 1.22 13.67 -7.33
N LEU A 251 0.17 14.37 -6.93
CA LEU A 251 -0.74 13.90 -5.89
C LEU A 251 -1.47 12.60 -6.30
N PRO A 252 -2.06 12.48 -7.49
CA PRO A 252 -2.55 11.20 -8.00
C PRO A 252 -1.47 10.11 -8.10
N LEU A 253 -0.25 10.47 -8.53
CA LEU A 253 0.87 9.53 -8.59
C LEU A 253 1.31 9.03 -7.22
N VAL A 254 1.28 9.89 -6.20
CA VAL A 254 1.51 9.50 -4.80
C VAL A 254 0.45 8.49 -4.36
N LEU A 255 -0.82 8.73 -4.67
CA LEU A 255 -1.93 7.82 -4.33
C LEU A 255 -1.81 6.45 -5.01
N THR A 256 -1.17 6.38 -6.17
CA THR A 256 -0.90 5.10 -6.87
C THR A 256 0.43 4.47 -6.48
N GLY A 257 1.24 5.15 -5.65
CA GLY A 257 2.56 4.67 -5.22
C GLY A 257 3.67 4.77 -6.27
N LEU A 258 3.38 5.27 -7.46
CA LEU A 258 4.34 5.36 -8.57
C LEU A 258 5.38 6.49 -8.38
N HIS A 259 5.15 7.43 -7.43
CA HIS A 259 6.05 8.55 -7.17
C HIS A 259 7.47 8.12 -6.72
N GLN A 260 7.62 6.89 -6.19
CA GLN A 260 8.91 6.36 -5.76
C GLN A 260 9.90 6.19 -6.91
N GLY A 261 9.42 5.94 -8.13
CA GLY A 261 10.25 5.95 -9.33
C GLY A 261 10.78 7.33 -9.71
N LEU A 262 10.17 8.40 -9.18
CA LEU A 262 10.53 9.79 -9.47
C LEU A 262 11.53 10.40 -8.45
N VAL A 263 11.71 9.76 -7.28
CA VAL A 263 12.60 10.28 -6.21
C VAL A 263 14.06 10.47 -6.67
N PRO A 264 14.65 9.60 -7.50
CA PRO A 264 16.03 9.81 -8.00
C PRO A 264 16.19 11.03 -8.90
N ILE A 265 15.10 11.56 -9.47
CA ILE A 265 15.14 12.66 -10.44
C ILE A 265 15.16 14.03 -9.75
N GLN A 266 14.81 14.08 -8.47
CA GLN A 266 14.77 15.34 -7.69
C GLN A 266 16.08 15.64 -6.93
N ARG A 267 17.11 14.84 -7.09
CA ARG A 267 18.47 15.08 -6.62
C ARG A 267 19.35 15.45 -7.79
#